data_6764b74e92e08a15d87fddec9d5b13fd
#
_entry.id   6764b74e92e08a15d87fddec9d5b13fd
#
_cell.length_a   1.000
_cell.length_b   1.000
_cell.length_c   1.000
_cell.angle_alpha   90.00
_cell.angle_beta   90.00
_cell.angle_gamma   90.00
#
_symmetry.space_group_name_H-M   'P 1'
#
loop_
_entity.id
_entity.type
_entity.pdbx_description
1 polymer ?
#
loop_
_entity_poly.entity_id
_entity_poly.type
_entity_poly.pdbx_seq_one_letter_code
_entity_poly.pdbx_strand_id
1 'polypeptide(L)'
;MNSYSRTYAAVDLDAVVFNFESMRKNIREDTSMIAVIKADAYGHGAVPVARLLEHYSYIWGYAVATAEEALELREAGIHKPILILGYVFEDYYADLIENQVRFPVFDYATAKCLSDTAAKKNLTALVHLALDTGMTRIGLKDNEESVEEVLRISKLPNFRIEGMFTHFARADEKDKTCANRQLHRYLAFRDRLQEAGVQIPVCHCSNSAGIIDMPYANLDVVRAGITIYGIYPSDEVDKLTVPLRPVMEWKARVSFVKEVEAGVEISYGGVYTTPKKMLVATIPVGYADGYPRMLSNRGCVLIHGHRAPILGRVCMDQFMVDVTDIPDVQRGTEVTLMGKDREAELRVEELSELCQRFPYEFVCDISRRVPRVYYRHGMPV
;
A
#
# COMPACT_ATOMS: atom_id res chain seq x y z
N MET A 1 14.91 -25.10 1.59
CA MET A 1 15.14 -23.65 1.58
C MET A 1 15.33 -23.19 0.15
N ASN A 2 14.37 -22.45 -0.40
CA ASN A 2 14.60 -21.77 -1.67
C ASN A 2 15.61 -20.65 -1.43
N SER A 3 16.89 -20.89 -1.72
CA SER A 3 17.93 -19.87 -1.60
C SER A 3 17.81 -18.93 -2.80
N TYR A 4 17.15 -17.80 -2.61
CA TYR A 4 17.17 -16.71 -3.59
C TYR A 4 18.60 -16.18 -3.68
N SER A 5 19.29 -16.52 -4.76
CA SER A 5 20.73 -16.32 -4.87
C SER A 5 21.12 -14.87 -5.19
N ARG A 6 20.23 -14.10 -5.81
CA ARG A 6 20.52 -12.74 -6.28
C ARG A 6 19.98 -11.66 -5.34
N THR A 7 18.66 -11.58 -5.22
CA THR A 7 17.94 -10.59 -4.42
C THR A 7 16.55 -11.11 -4.06
N TYR A 8 15.98 -10.63 -2.96
CA TYR A 8 14.62 -10.93 -2.54
C TYR A 8 14.08 -9.84 -1.60
N ALA A 9 12.77 -9.69 -1.54
CA ALA A 9 12.09 -8.91 -0.53
C ALA A 9 11.58 -9.86 0.57
N ALA A 10 12.08 -9.72 1.76
CA ALA A 10 11.59 -10.42 2.95
C ALA A 10 10.37 -9.67 3.48
N VAL A 11 9.24 -10.38 3.63
CA VAL A 11 7.97 -9.82 4.12
C VAL A 11 7.63 -10.47 5.46
N ASP A 12 7.66 -9.69 6.53
CA ASP A 12 7.33 -10.13 7.89
C ASP A 12 5.83 -10.08 8.14
N LEU A 13 5.17 -11.23 8.11
CA LEU A 13 3.74 -11.36 8.37
C LEU A 13 3.38 -11.12 9.85
N ASP A 14 4.30 -11.29 10.78
CA ASP A 14 4.08 -10.94 12.19
C ASP A 14 4.04 -9.43 12.39
N ALA A 15 4.85 -8.68 11.63
CA ALA A 15 4.79 -7.22 11.62
C ALA A 15 3.45 -6.71 11.06
N VAL A 16 2.88 -7.37 10.04
CA VAL A 16 1.51 -7.06 9.54
C VAL A 16 0.50 -7.18 10.66
N VAL A 17 0.50 -8.30 11.39
CA VAL A 17 -0.43 -8.51 12.53
C VAL A 17 -0.19 -7.47 13.61
N PHE A 18 1.07 -7.23 13.98
CA PHE A 18 1.42 -6.21 14.97
C PHE A 18 0.85 -4.82 14.61
N ASN A 19 0.98 -4.42 13.35
CA ASN A 19 0.49 -3.12 12.88
C ASN A 19 -1.03 -3.03 12.94
N PHE A 20 -1.75 -4.10 12.59
CA PHE A 20 -3.21 -4.17 12.76
C PHE A 20 -3.62 -4.08 14.23
N GLU A 21 -3.00 -4.86 15.11
CA GLU A 21 -3.29 -4.82 16.55
C GLU A 21 -2.96 -3.45 17.17
N SER A 22 -1.93 -2.78 16.67
CA SER A 22 -1.58 -1.42 17.10
C SER A 22 -2.67 -0.41 16.71
N MET A 23 -3.13 -0.45 15.45
CA MET A 23 -4.25 0.38 14.98
C MET A 23 -5.56 0.04 15.70
N ARG A 24 -5.82 -1.26 15.98
CA ARG A 24 -7.01 -1.75 16.66
C ARG A 24 -7.18 -1.12 18.05
N LYS A 25 -6.10 -0.85 18.75
CA LYS A 25 -6.12 -0.20 20.07
C LYS A 25 -6.52 1.28 20.01
N ASN A 26 -6.46 1.91 18.84
CA ASN A 26 -6.78 3.32 18.65
C ASN A 26 -8.14 3.56 17.97
N ILE A 27 -8.92 2.52 17.74
CA ILE A 27 -10.29 2.61 17.22
C ILE A 27 -11.27 2.04 18.23
N ARG A 28 -12.57 2.33 18.07
CA ARG A 28 -13.61 1.79 18.94
C ARG A 28 -13.69 0.27 18.78
N GLU A 29 -14.18 -0.42 19.81
CA GLU A 29 -14.29 -1.87 19.83
C GLU A 29 -15.24 -2.40 18.74
N ASP A 30 -16.32 -1.66 18.45
CA ASP A 30 -17.34 -1.96 17.45
C ASP A 30 -16.94 -1.56 16.01
N THR A 31 -15.87 -0.79 15.83
CA THR A 31 -15.36 -0.40 14.52
C THR A 31 -14.56 -1.55 13.90
N SER A 32 -14.95 -1.99 12.71
CA SER A 32 -14.20 -2.97 11.93
C SER A 32 -13.14 -2.32 11.04
N MET A 33 -12.28 -3.14 10.42
CA MET A 33 -11.19 -2.66 9.58
C MET A 33 -11.27 -3.27 8.18
N ILE A 34 -11.08 -2.44 7.15
CA ILE A 34 -10.78 -2.87 5.79
C ILE A 34 -9.26 -2.85 5.61
N ALA A 35 -8.69 -3.96 5.19
CA ALA A 35 -7.30 -4.02 4.76
C ALA A 35 -7.20 -3.55 3.29
N VAL A 36 -6.52 -2.42 3.06
CA VAL A 36 -6.28 -1.91 1.70
C VAL A 36 -5.04 -2.59 1.13
N ILE A 37 -5.26 -3.55 0.24
CA ILE A 37 -4.24 -4.44 -0.33
C ILE A 37 -4.10 -4.30 -1.86
N LYS A 38 -4.53 -3.17 -2.41
CA LYS A 38 -4.33 -2.82 -3.83
C LYS A 38 -2.85 -2.75 -4.21
N ALA A 39 -2.53 -2.73 -5.49
CA ALA A 39 -1.16 -2.72 -6.03
C ALA A 39 -0.31 -3.84 -5.40
N ASP A 40 -0.86 -5.07 -5.41
CA ASP A 40 -0.25 -6.26 -4.81
C ASP A 40 0.17 -6.03 -3.34
N ALA A 41 -0.79 -5.50 -2.52
CA ALA A 41 -0.54 -5.07 -1.14
C ALA A 41 0.63 -4.08 -1.05
N TYR A 42 0.63 -3.03 -1.89
CA TYR A 42 1.71 -2.05 -2.00
C TYR A 42 3.07 -2.75 -2.24
N GLY A 43 3.08 -3.75 -3.10
CA GLY A 43 4.26 -4.54 -3.44
C GLY A 43 4.64 -5.64 -2.45
N HIS A 44 3.86 -5.85 -1.38
CA HIS A 44 4.16 -6.86 -0.34
C HIS A 44 3.56 -8.24 -0.63
N GLY A 45 2.65 -8.35 -1.61
CA GLY A 45 1.93 -9.59 -1.94
C GLY A 45 0.51 -9.64 -1.36
N ALA A 46 -0.50 -9.35 -2.20
CA ALA A 46 -1.89 -9.25 -1.75
C ALA A 46 -2.46 -10.56 -1.23
N VAL A 47 -2.24 -11.66 -1.94
CA VAL A 47 -2.77 -12.98 -1.59
C VAL A 47 -2.24 -13.49 -0.24
N PRO A 48 -0.92 -13.48 0.06
CA PRO A 48 -0.42 -13.90 1.37
C PRO A 48 -0.92 -13.02 2.52
N VAL A 49 -0.99 -11.70 2.33
CA VAL A 49 -1.53 -10.77 3.33
C VAL A 49 -3.02 -11.03 3.56
N ALA A 50 -3.81 -11.23 2.49
CA ALA A 50 -5.23 -11.54 2.63
C ALA A 50 -5.46 -12.87 3.37
N ARG A 51 -4.76 -13.95 2.99
CA ARG A 51 -4.83 -15.26 3.66
C ARG A 51 -4.50 -15.17 5.15
N LEU A 52 -3.48 -14.40 5.50
CA LEU A 52 -3.14 -14.13 6.90
C LEU A 52 -4.31 -13.50 7.66
N LEU A 53 -4.97 -12.51 7.05
CA LEU A 53 -6.00 -11.70 7.71
C LEU A 53 -7.40 -12.31 7.66
N GLU A 54 -7.63 -13.37 6.87
CA GLU A 54 -8.94 -13.99 6.67
C GLU A 54 -9.57 -14.49 8.00
N HIS A 55 -8.75 -14.88 8.96
CA HIS A 55 -9.20 -15.44 10.23
C HIS A 55 -9.49 -14.41 11.34
N TYR A 56 -9.16 -13.13 11.13
CA TYR A 56 -9.38 -12.10 12.14
C TYR A 56 -10.79 -11.51 12.03
N SER A 57 -11.58 -11.62 13.09
CA SER A 57 -12.99 -11.19 13.10
C SER A 57 -13.17 -9.68 12.95
N TYR A 58 -12.23 -8.87 13.42
CA TYR A 58 -12.26 -7.42 13.28
C TYR A 58 -11.91 -6.92 11.87
N ILE A 59 -11.41 -7.79 11.00
CA ILE A 59 -11.24 -7.48 9.58
C ILE A 59 -12.57 -7.70 8.87
N TRP A 60 -13.24 -6.60 8.47
CA TRP A 60 -14.46 -6.63 7.68
C TRP A 60 -14.22 -7.23 6.30
N GLY A 61 -13.12 -6.84 5.67
CA GLY A 61 -12.77 -7.29 4.33
C GLY A 61 -11.56 -6.55 3.76
N TYR A 62 -11.45 -6.59 2.45
CA TYR A 62 -10.32 -6.05 1.70
C TYR A 62 -10.75 -4.93 0.77
N ALA A 63 -9.84 -4.00 0.47
CA ALA A 63 -10.05 -3.02 -0.58
C ALA A 63 -8.92 -3.05 -1.60
N VAL A 64 -9.32 -3.04 -2.86
CA VAL A 64 -8.44 -3.07 -4.04
C VAL A 64 -8.76 -1.90 -4.98
N ALA A 65 -8.00 -1.73 -6.05
CA ALA A 65 -8.20 -0.63 -7.00
C ALA A 65 -8.87 -1.06 -8.30
N THR A 66 -8.68 -2.31 -8.73
CA THR A 66 -9.12 -2.81 -10.03
C THR A 66 -9.92 -4.10 -9.94
N ALA A 67 -10.59 -4.46 -11.03
CA ALA A 67 -11.35 -5.70 -11.15
C ALA A 67 -10.41 -6.92 -11.08
N GLU A 68 -9.27 -6.84 -11.75
CA GLU A 68 -8.29 -7.93 -11.83
C GLU A 68 -7.74 -8.27 -10.44
N GLU A 69 -7.43 -7.26 -9.61
CA GLU A 69 -6.99 -7.47 -8.23
C GLU A 69 -8.06 -8.16 -7.39
N ALA A 70 -9.34 -7.81 -7.58
CA ALA A 70 -10.44 -8.43 -6.86
C ALA A 70 -10.64 -9.90 -7.28
N LEU A 71 -10.56 -10.20 -8.58
CA LEU A 71 -10.71 -11.54 -9.11
C LEU A 71 -9.52 -12.43 -8.70
N GLU A 72 -8.27 -11.92 -8.73
CA GLU A 72 -7.09 -12.64 -8.22
C GLU A 72 -7.28 -13.10 -6.77
N LEU A 73 -7.82 -12.22 -5.91
CA LEU A 73 -8.11 -12.60 -4.52
C LEU A 73 -9.19 -13.69 -4.44
N ARG A 74 -10.23 -13.61 -5.25
CA ARG A 74 -11.29 -14.66 -5.29
C ARG A 74 -10.76 -16.00 -5.79
N GLU A 75 -9.96 -15.99 -6.85
CA GLU A 75 -9.29 -17.20 -7.36
C GLU A 75 -8.34 -17.80 -6.32
N ALA A 76 -7.71 -16.97 -5.48
CA ALA A 76 -6.88 -17.41 -4.36
C ALA A 76 -7.66 -17.96 -3.16
N GLY A 77 -9.01 -17.99 -3.21
CA GLY A 77 -9.89 -18.54 -2.17
C GLY A 77 -10.15 -17.57 -1.01
N ILE A 78 -10.04 -16.28 -1.23
CA ILE A 78 -10.40 -15.26 -0.23
C ILE A 78 -11.92 -15.08 -0.23
N HIS A 79 -12.56 -15.18 0.96
CA HIS A 79 -14.02 -15.16 1.12
C HIS A 79 -14.58 -13.86 1.71
N LYS A 80 -13.83 -13.17 2.56
CA LYS A 80 -14.27 -11.89 3.14
C LYS A 80 -14.68 -10.88 2.06
N PRO A 81 -15.50 -9.87 2.39
CA PRO A 81 -15.86 -8.81 1.46
C PRO A 81 -14.66 -8.19 0.74
N ILE A 82 -14.79 -7.94 -0.55
CA ILE A 82 -13.82 -7.19 -1.34
C ILE A 82 -14.53 -5.95 -1.90
N LEU A 83 -13.97 -4.77 -1.67
CA LEU A 83 -14.45 -3.50 -2.19
C LEU A 83 -13.44 -2.93 -3.18
N ILE A 84 -13.87 -2.62 -4.40
CA ILE A 84 -13.06 -1.85 -5.34
C ILE A 84 -13.20 -0.36 -5.00
N LEU A 85 -12.09 0.37 -4.91
CA LEU A 85 -12.08 1.81 -4.56
C LEU A 85 -12.03 2.73 -5.79
N GLY A 86 -11.74 2.19 -6.97
CA GLY A 86 -11.67 2.89 -8.25
C GLY A 86 -12.91 2.64 -9.12
N TYR A 87 -12.97 3.30 -10.28
CA TYR A 87 -14.01 3.02 -11.27
C TYR A 87 -13.86 1.61 -11.84
N VAL A 88 -14.98 0.96 -12.13
CA VAL A 88 -15.03 -0.36 -12.76
C VAL A 88 -15.72 -0.24 -14.11
N PHE A 89 -15.10 -0.79 -15.17
CA PHE A 89 -15.69 -0.84 -16.52
C PHE A 89 -16.71 -1.97 -16.63
N GLU A 90 -17.70 -1.78 -17.50
CA GLU A 90 -18.88 -2.66 -17.64
C GLU A 90 -18.51 -4.10 -18.01
N ASP A 91 -17.40 -4.30 -18.72
CA ASP A 91 -16.89 -5.61 -19.14
C ASP A 91 -16.69 -6.58 -17.96
N TYR A 92 -16.41 -6.06 -16.77
CA TYR A 92 -16.18 -6.85 -15.55
C TYR A 92 -17.42 -7.04 -14.67
N TYR A 93 -18.55 -6.36 -14.96
CA TYR A 93 -19.69 -6.35 -14.03
C TYR A 93 -20.23 -7.74 -13.73
N ALA A 94 -20.40 -8.58 -14.76
CA ALA A 94 -20.93 -9.92 -14.60
C ALA A 94 -20.06 -10.77 -13.67
N ASP A 95 -18.75 -10.82 -13.93
CA ASP A 95 -17.80 -11.63 -13.17
C ASP A 95 -17.70 -11.16 -11.73
N LEU A 96 -17.65 -9.84 -11.51
CA LEU A 96 -17.54 -9.26 -10.16
C LEU A 96 -18.83 -9.47 -9.34
N ILE A 97 -20.02 -9.39 -9.96
CA ILE A 97 -21.30 -9.67 -9.30
C ILE A 97 -21.37 -11.15 -8.90
N GLU A 98 -20.99 -12.09 -9.77
CA GLU A 98 -20.93 -13.51 -9.47
C GLU A 98 -19.97 -13.83 -8.32
N ASN A 99 -18.87 -13.10 -8.25
CA ASN A 99 -17.87 -13.22 -7.21
C ASN A 99 -18.15 -12.36 -5.94
N GLN A 100 -19.34 -11.76 -5.86
CA GLN A 100 -19.77 -10.95 -4.71
C GLN A 100 -18.75 -9.84 -4.33
N VAL A 101 -18.19 -9.17 -5.34
CA VAL A 101 -17.32 -8.00 -5.14
C VAL A 101 -18.19 -6.75 -5.01
N ARG A 102 -17.80 -5.79 -4.15
CA ARG A 102 -18.49 -4.53 -3.93
C ARG A 102 -17.96 -3.48 -4.89
N PHE A 103 -18.89 -2.72 -5.48
CA PHE A 103 -18.58 -1.65 -6.42
C PHE A 103 -18.68 -0.29 -5.76
N PRO A 104 -17.80 0.68 -6.10
CA PRO A 104 -18.08 2.08 -5.83
C PRO A 104 -19.10 2.59 -6.84
N VAL A 105 -20.10 3.31 -6.37
CA VAL A 105 -21.12 3.93 -7.22
C VAL A 105 -21.24 5.41 -6.87
N PHE A 106 -21.29 6.25 -7.91
CA PHE A 106 -21.38 7.69 -7.79
C PHE A 106 -22.15 8.36 -8.93
N ASP A 107 -22.93 7.60 -9.69
CA ASP A 107 -23.90 8.08 -10.68
C ASP A 107 -24.98 7.03 -10.96
N TYR A 108 -26.14 7.51 -11.44
CA TYR A 108 -27.29 6.67 -11.74
C TYR A 108 -27.07 5.73 -12.93
N ALA A 109 -26.30 6.15 -13.93
CA ALA A 109 -26.09 5.34 -15.14
C ALA A 109 -25.31 4.07 -14.79
N THR A 110 -24.21 4.20 -14.01
CA THR A 110 -23.44 3.07 -13.48
C THR A 110 -24.32 2.16 -12.61
N ALA A 111 -25.11 2.73 -11.68
CA ALA A 111 -26.02 1.97 -10.82
C ALA A 111 -27.05 1.18 -11.63
N LYS A 112 -27.63 1.80 -12.65
CA LYS A 112 -28.63 1.16 -13.53
C LYS A 112 -28.02 -0.01 -14.32
N CYS A 113 -26.84 0.17 -14.88
CA CYS A 113 -26.14 -0.88 -15.62
C CYS A 113 -25.78 -2.08 -14.70
N LEU A 114 -25.31 -1.82 -13.48
CA LEU A 114 -25.07 -2.86 -12.48
C LEU A 114 -26.35 -3.61 -12.10
N SER A 115 -27.45 -2.88 -11.86
CA SER A 115 -28.77 -3.46 -11.58
C SER A 115 -29.24 -4.37 -12.71
N ASP A 116 -29.15 -3.91 -13.97
CA ASP A 116 -29.58 -4.68 -15.15
C ASP A 116 -28.71 -5.93 -15.34
N THR A 117 -27.42 -5.82 -15.09
CA THR A 117 -26.49 -6.96 -15.19
C THR A 117 -26.78 -7.99 -14.08
N ALA A 118 -27.00 -7.54 -12.86
CA ALA A 118 -27.35 -8.39 -11.73
C ALA A 118 -28.69 -9.12 -11.96
N ALA A 119 -29.70 -8.41 -12.52
CA ALA A 119 -31.00 -9.00 -12.87
C ALA A 119 -30.88 -10.12 -13.91
N LYS A 120 -30.05 -9.93 -14.95
CA LYS A 120 -29.80 -10.98 -15.98
C LYS A 120 -29.16 -12.24 -15.38
N LYS A 121 -28.39 -12.10 -14.29
CA LYS A 121 -27.76 -13.21 -13.58
C LYS A 121 -28.57 -13.75 -12.41
N ASN A 122 -29.73 -13.15 -12.11
CA ASN A 122 -30.55 -13.49 -10.95
C ASN A 122 -29.83 -13.31 -9.62
N LEU A 123 -28.92 -12.30 -9.56
CA LEU A 123 -28.08 -11.95 -8.42
C LEU A 123 -28.40 -10.52 -7.94
N THR A 124 -27.68 -10.05 -6.94
CA THR A 124 -27.76 -8.69 -6.42
C THR A 124 -26.39 -8.02 -6.46
N ALA A 125 -26.30 -6.85 -7.07
CA ALA A 125 -25.09 -6.02 -7.02
C ALA A 125 -25.00 -5.35 -5.64
N LEU A 126 -23.85 -5.52 -4.98
CA LEU A 126 -23.52 -4.90 -3.69
C LEU A 126 -22.67 -3.66 -3.94
N VAL A 127 -23.07 -2.51 -3.40
CA VAL A 127 -22.38 -1.26 -3.71
C VAL A 127 -22.12 -0.41 -2.47
N HIS A 128 -21.03 0.37 -2.52
CA HIS A 128 -20.77 1.48 -1.64
C HIS A 128 -20.85 2.78 -2.42
N LEU A 129 -21.66 3.73 -1.96
CA LEU A 129 -21.71 5.06 -2.55
C LEU A 129 -20.38 5.78 -2.27
N ALA A 130 -19.76 6.35 -3.29
CA ALA A 130 -18.61 7.21 -3.13
C ALA A 130 -19.09 8.67 -3.08
N LEU A 131 -18.71 9.40 -2.02
CA LEU A 131 -19.02 10.81 -1.86
C LEU A 131 -17.75 11.66 -1.95
N ASP A 132 -17.72 12.64 -2.83
CA ASP A 132 -16.62 13.60 -2.91
C ASP A 132 -16.85 14.77 -1.94
N THR A 133 -16.12 14.75 -0.85
CA THR A 133 -16.15 15.83 0.15
C THR A 133 -14.98 16.80 0.03
N GLY A 134 -14.10 16.61 -0.97
CA GLY A 134 -12.97 17.50 -1.21
C GLY A 134 -11.67 16.83 -1.65
N MET A 135 -11.69 15.53 -2.01
CA MET A 135 -10.57 14.86 -2.68
C MET A 135 -10.56 15.16 -4.18
N THR A 136 -11.73 15.44 -4.76
CA THR A 136 -11.94 15.83 -6.17
C THR A 136 -11.40 14.78 -7.16
N ARG A 137 -11.62 13.51 -6.86
CA ARG A 137 -11.16 12.39 -7.68
C ARG A 137 -12.31 11.60 -8.30
N ILE A 138 -13.23 11.11 -7.47
CA ILE A 138 -14.48 10.42 -7.83
C ILE A 138 -15.51 10.68 -6.73
N GLY A 139 -16.78 10.57 -7.03
CA GLY A 139 -17.85 10.62 -6.03
C GLY A 139 -18.98 11.57 -6.38
N LEU A 140 -20.15 11.30 -5.79
CA LEU A 140 -21.30 12.21 -5.77
C LEU A 140 -20.91 13.51 -5.08
N LYS A 141 -21.53 14.62 -5.48
CA LYS A 141 -21.44 15.89 -4.75
C LYS A 141 -22.32 15.85 -3.50
N ASP A 142 -21.97 16.61 -2.48
CA ASP A 142 -22.75 16.71 -1.23
C ASP A 142 -23.90 17.74 -1.34
N ASN A 143 -24.74 17.65 -2.37
CA ASN A 143 -25.85 18.57 -2.67
C ASN A 143 -27.19 17.83 -2.76
N GLU A 144 -28.30 18.55 -2.87
CA GLU A 144 -29.65 18.00 -2.97
C GLU A 144 -29.87 17.15 -4.23
N GLU A 145 -29.29 17.55 -5.36
CA GLU A 145 -29.37 16.82 -6.61
C GLU A 145 -28.84 15.39 -6.44
N SER A 146 -27.73 15.23 -5.71
CA SER A 146 -27.15 13.92 -5.39
C SER A 146 -28.00 13.12 -4.40
N VAL A 147 -28.71 13.77 -3.48
CA VAL A 147 -29.69 13.09 -2.61
C VAL A 147 -30.82 12.50 -3.43
N GLU A 148 -31.40 13.28 -4.37
CA GLU A 148 -32.43 12.80 -5.29
C GLU A 148 -31.92 11.68 -6.18
N GLU A 149 -30.67 11.75 -6.63
CA GLU A 149 -30.05 10.71 -7.43
C GLU A 149 -29.90 9.41 -6.63
N VAL A 150 -29.43 9.47 -5.38
CA VAL A 150 -29.35 8.29 -4.49
C VAL A 150 -30.74 7.70 -4.21
N LEU A 151 -31.77 8.53 -4.04
CA LEU A 151 -33.17 8.07 -3.92
C LEU A 151 -33.64 7.28 -5.15
N ARG A 152 -33.22 7.67 -6.36
CA ARG A 152 -33.54 6.89 -7.58
C ARG A 152 -32.73 5.59 -7.61
N ILE A 153 -31.44 5.65 -7.25
CA ILE A 153 -30.53 4.49 -7.18
C ILE A 153 -31.06 3.46 -6.18
N SER A 154 -31.54 3.87 -5.00
CA SER A 154 -32.02 2.97 -3.95
C SER A 154 -33.26 2.14 -4.34
N LYS A 155 -33.98 2.56 -5.39
CA LYS A 155 -35.19 1.87 -5.92
C LYS A 155 -34.87 0.87 -7.03
N LEU A 156 -33.61 0.75 -7.45
CA LEU A 156 -33.23 -0.17 -8.52
C LEU A 156 -33.39 -1.64 -8.06
N PRO A 157 -33.93 -2.52 -8.89
CA PRO A 157 -34.07 -3.95 -8.57
C PRO A 157 -32.67 -4.63 -8.59
N ASN A 158 -32.52 -5.73 -7.88
CA ASN A 158 -31.28 -6.51 -7.85
C ASN A 158 -30.02 -5.66 -7.48
N PHE A 159 -30.22 -4.65 -6.63
CA PHE A 159 -29.23 -3.66 -6.28
C PHE A 159 -29.32 -3.33 -4.79
N ARG A 160 -28.22 -3.32 -4.07
CA ARG A 160 -28.19 -3.03 -2.64
C ARG A 160 -27.07 -2.06 -2.28
N ILE A 161 -27.43 -0.91 -1.75
CA ILE A 161 -26.49 0.01 -1.12
C ILE A 161 -26.10 -0.61 0.23
N GLU A 162 -24.88 -1.14 0.32
CA GLU A 162 -24.31 -1.73 1.53
C GLU A 162 -23.56 -0.70 2.35
N GLY A 163 -22.95 0.30 1.70
CA GLY A 163 -22.18 1.29 2.41
C GLY A 163 -22.03 2.62 1.68
N MET A 164 -21.33 3.55 2.35
CA MET A 164 -20.95 4.84 1.79
C MET A 164 -19.58 5.25 2.32
N PHE A 165 -18.76 5.86 1.47
CA PHE A 165 -17.44 6.33 1.85
C PHE A 165 -17.07 7.68 1.24
N THR A 166 -16.15 8.35 1.92
CA THR A 166 -15.35 9.44 1.36
C THR A 166 -13.86 9.17 1.55
N HIS A 167 -13.00 10.01 1.00
CA HIS A 167 -11.56 9.93 1.21
C HIS A 167 -10.99 11.27 1.65
N PHE A 168 -10.33 11.28 2.81
CA PHE A 168 -9.65 12.47 3.30
C PHE A 168 -8.43 12.80 2.45
N ALA A 169 -8.35 14.05 2.01
CA ALA A 169 -7.27 14.53 1.17
C ALA A 169 -6.02 14.94 1.99
N ARG A 170 -6.23 15.39 3.24
CA ARG A 170 -5.20 16.02 4.09
C ARG A 170 -5.31 15.59 5.56
N ALA A 171 -5.68 14.32 5.82
CA ALA A 171 -5.76 13.81 7.18
C ALA A 171 -4.37 13.54 7.81
N ASP A 172 -3.34 13.45 6.99
CA ASP A 172 -1.94 13.23 7.36
C ASP A 172 -1.18 14.51 7.74
N GLU A 173 -1.79 15.69 7.53
CA GLU A 173 -1.25 16.96 7.99
C GLU A 173 -1.60 17.23 9.46
N LYS A 174 -0.78 18.00 10.16
CA LYS A 174 -1.03 18.41 11.56
C LYS A 174 -2.30 19.22 11.70
N ASP A 175 -2.58 20.13 10.73
CA ASP A 175 -3.82 20.91 10.69
C ASP A 175 -4.97 20.04 10.13
N LYS A 176 -5.88 19.64 11.02
CA LYS A 176 -7.06 18.83 10.68
C LYS A 176 -8.27 19.63 10.15
N THR A 177 -8.14 20.94 9.93
CA THR A 177 -9.25 21.81 9.47
C THR A 177 -9.88 21.29 8.18
N CYS A 178 -9.06 20.91 7.20
CA CYS A 178 -9.55 20.38 5.93
C CYS A 178 -10.26 19.03 6.12
N ALA A 179 -9.63 18.10 6.83
CA ALA A 179 -10.19 16.77 7.08
C ALA A 179 -11.49 16.83 7.90
N ASN A 180 -11.55 17.73 8.91
CA ASN A 180 -12.77 17.97 9.70
C ASN A 180 -13.92 18.53 8.83
N ARG A 181 -13.62 19.46 7.92
CA ARG A 181 -14.62 19.95 6.97
C ARG A 181 -15.14 18.83 6.06
N GLN A 182 -14.27 17.95 5.58
CA GLN A 182 -14.67 16.77 4.80
C GLN A 182 -15.57 15.83 5.61
N LEU A 183 -15.23 15.58 6.87
CA LEU A 183 -16.03 14.74 7.77
C LEU A 183 -17.43 15.34 7.99
N HIS A 184 -17.51 16.65 8.29
CA HIS A 184 -18.79 17.33 8.48
C HIS A 184 -19.69 17.25 7.23
N ARG A 185 -19.13 17.46 6.04
CA ARG A 185 -19.85 17.32 4.76
C ARG A 185 -20.36 15.91 4.58
N TYR A 186 -19.54 14.90 4.88
CA TYR A 186 -19.93 13.50 4.79
C TYR A 186 -21.09 13.17 5.74
N LEU A 187 -21.00 13.56 7.00
CA LEU A 187 -22.03 13.29 8.01
C LEU A 187 -23.35 14.00 7.65
N ALA A 188 -23.29 15.26 7.24
CA ALA A 188 -24.48 16.00 6.82
C ALA A 188 -25.17 15.38 5.60
N PHE A 189 -24.40 14.85 4.65
CA PHE A 189 -24.98 14.14 3.50
C PHE A 189 -25.61 12.81 3.90
N ARG A 190 -24.97 12.04 4.78
CA ARG A 190 -25.53 10.80 5.35
C ARG A 190 -26.86 11.07 6.06
N ASP A 191 -26.91 12.12 6.89
CA ASP A 191 -28.11 12.47 7.68
C ASP A 191 -29.26 12.86 6.75
N ARG A 192 -29.01 13.62 5.68
CA ARG A 192 -30.04 13.91 4.64
C ARG A 192 -30.53 12.66 3.94
N LEU A 193 -29.67 11.69 3.62
CA LEU A 193 -30.08 10.40 3.05
C LEU A 193 -30.98 9.64 4.03
N GLN A 194 -30.64 9.64 5.31
CA GLN A 194 -31.44 8.98 6.33
C GLN A 194 -32.82 9.64 6.50
N GLU A 195 -32.89 10.97 6.52
CA GLU A 195 -34.15 11.74 6.53
C GLU A 195 -35.01 11.45 5.29
N ALA A 196 -34.38 11.24 4.13
CA ALA A 196 -35.03 10.85 2.88
C ALA A 196 -35.40 9.34 2.83
N GLY A 197 -35.15 8.57 3.89
CA GLY A 197 -35.53 7.16 4.01
C GLY A 197 -34.49 6.16 3.47
N VAL A 198 -33.27 6.60 3.14
CA VAL A 198 -32.18 5.70 2.69
C VAL A 198 -31.25 5.41 3.87
N GLN A 199 -31.22 4.14 4.31
CA GLN A 199 -30.32 3.66 5.35
C GLN A 199 -29.00 3.20 4.75
N ILE A 200 -27.89 3.60 5.35
CA ILE A 200 -26.53 3.20 4.95
C ILE A 200 -25.92 2.37 6.07
N PRO A 201 -25.86 1.03 5.94
CA PRO A 201 -25.38 0.13 6.99
C PRO A 201 -23.90 0.28 7.34
N VAL A 202 -23.03 0.60 6.35
CA VAL A 202 -21.57 0.65 6.52
C VAL A 202 -21.02 2.00 6.09
N CYS A 203 -20.69 2.85 7.05
CA CYS A 203 -20.11 4.17 6.82
C CYS A 203 -18.60 4.17 7.09
N HIS A 204 -17.80 4.71 6.16
CA HIS A 204 -16.34 4.76 6.34
C HIS A 204 -15.67 5.99 5.71
N CYS A 205 -14.86 6.70 6.52
CA CYS A 205 -14.12 7.91 6.12
C CYS A 205 -12.61 7.72 6.29
N SER A 206 -12.19 7.20 7.46
CA SER A 206 -10.78 7.16 7.86
C SER A 206 -9.92 6.31 6.94
N ASN A 207 -8.82 6.91 6.47
CA ASN A 207 -7.66 6.24 5.92
C ASN A 207 -6.61 6.00 7.04
N SER A 208 -5.38 5.59 6.72
CA SER A 208 -4.32 5.37 7.70
C SER A 208 -4.09 6.56 8.64
N ALA A 209 -4.07 7.78 8.12
CA ALA A 209 -3.92 8.99 8.92
C ALA A 209 -5.12 9.26 9.82
N GLY A 210 -6.34 9.06 9.30
CA GLY A 210 -7.57 9.16 10.10
C GLY A 210 -7.62 8.16 11.24
N ILE A 211 -7.09 6.93 11.04
CA ILE A 211 -6.97 5.93 12.10
C ILE A 211 -6.04 6.43 13.22
N ILE A 212 -4.92 7.07 12.88
CA ILE A 212 -3.93 7.54 13.85
C ILE A 212 -4.46 8.77 14.61
N ASP A 213 -4.85 9.82 13.89
CA ASP A 213 -5.01 11.15 14.44
C ASP A 213 -6.48 11.62 14.61
N MET A 214 -7.45 10.88 14.04
CA MET A 214 -8.85 11.29 14.03
C MET A 214 -9.78 10.18 14.53
N PRO A 215 -9.63 9.68 15.78
CA PRO A 215 -10.45 8.57 16.29
C PRO A 215 -11.96 8.89 16.27
N TYR A 216 -12.35 10.14 16.33
CA TYR A 216 -13.74 10.60 16.20
C TYR A 216 -14.31 10.46 14.77
N ALA A 217 -13.46 10.28 13.75
CA ALA A 217 -13.85 10.03 12.37
C ALA A 217 -13.92 8.52 12.02
N ASN A 218 -13.59 7.64 12.97
CA ASN A 218 -13.72 6.21 12.82
C ASN A 218 -15.19 5.81 13.03
N LEU A 219 -15.88 5.59 11.91
CA LEU A 219 -17.30 5.21 11.89
C LEU A 219 -17.45 3.69 12.05
N ASP A 220 -18.28 3.04 11.22
CA ASP A 220 -18.49 1.59 11.29
C ASP A 220 -17.25 0.80 10.87
N VAL A 221 -16.52 1.34 9.89
CA VAL A 221 -15.31 0.71 9.34
C VAL A 221 -14.23 1.74 9.04
N VAL A 222 -12.97 1.37 9.28
CA VAL A 222 -11.79 2.16 8.87
C VAL A 222 -11.02 1.45 7.77
N ARG A 223 -10.30 2.21 6.94
CA ARG A 223 -9.49 1.67 5.84
C ARG A 223 -8.01 1.79 6.14
N ALA A 224 -7.44 0.73 6.71
CA ALA A 224 -6.00 0.62 6.93
C ALA A 224 -5.30 0.43 5.57
N GLY A 225 -4.38 1.34 5.25
CA GLY A 225 -3.57 1.31 4.02
C GLY A 225 -2.10 1.17 4.35
N ILE A 226 -1.33 2.23 4.14
CA ILE A 226 0.14 2.20 4.28
C ILE A 226 0.62 1.78 5.68
N THR A 227 -0.15 2.05 6.71
CA THR A 227 0.13 1.62 8.08
C THR A 227 0.20 0.11 8.26
N ILE A 228 -0.50 -0.67 7.41
CA ILE A 228 -0.40 -2.13 7.39
C ILE A 228 1.07 -2.56 7.19
N TYR A 229 1.78 -1.81 6.33
CA TYR A 229 3.14 -2.12 5.89
C TYR A 229 4.22 -1.49 6.77
N GLY A 230 3.82 -0.85 7.89
CA GLY A 230 4.73 -0.28 8.86
C GLY A 230 5.34 1.06 8.44
N ILE A 231 4.67 1.76 7.53
CA ILE A 231 5.08 3.08 7.02
C ILE A 231 4.03 4.10 7.49
N TYR A 232 4.48 5.23 8.02
CA TYR A 232 3.59 6.32 8.40
C TYR A 232 3.15 7.14 7.20
N PRO A 233 1.90 7.67 7.19
CA PRO A 233 1.39 8.46 6.07
C PRO A 233 2.19 9.74 5.81
N SER A 234 2.70 10.36 6.87
CA SER A 234 3.59 11.53 6.84
C SER A 234 4.38 11.63 8.13
N ASP A 235 5.29 12.60 8.21
CA ASP A 235 6.03 12.90 9.44
C ASP A 235 5.22 13.71 10.45
N GLU A 236 4.05 14.24 10.05
CA GLU A 236 3.20 15.08 10.88
C GLU A 236 2.20 14.29 11.74
N VAL A 237 1.99 13.00 11.46
CA VAL A 237 1.10 12.15 12.28
C VAL A 237 1.73 11.76 13.61
N ASP A 238 0.91 11.52 14.62
CA ASP A 238 1.38 11.08 15.93
C ASP A 238 1.84 9.61 15.91
N LYS A 239 3.15 9.44 15.75
CA LYS A 239 3.80 8.12 15.69
C LYS A 239 3.78 7.35 17.01
N LEU A 240 3.51 8.03 18.15
CA LEU A 240 3.46 7.39 19.48
C LEU A 240 2.12 6.74 19.74
N THR A 241 1.04 7.28 19.19
CA THR A 241 -0.33 6.75 19.38
C THR A 241 -0.51 5.38 18.72
N VAL A 242 0.06 5.18 17.53
CA VAL A 242 0.00 3.91 16.79
C VAL A 242 1.42 3.50 16.40
N PRO A 243 2.18 2.80 17.27
CA PRO A 243 3.50 2.30 16.91
C PRO A 243 3.42 1.27 15.80
N LEU A 244 4.30 1.39 14.81
CA LEU A 244 4.35 0.52 13.63
C LEU A 244 5.71 -0.20 13.54
N ARG A 245 5.69 -1.38 12.90
CA ARG A 245 6.88 -2.15 12.52
C ARG A 245 6.98 -2.23 11.01
N PRO A 246 8.14 -1.90 10.40
CA PRO A 246 8.36 -2.15 8.98
C PRO A 246 8.11 -3.62 8.63
N VAL A 247 7.42 -3.86 7.52
CA VAL A 247 7.02 -5.21 7.09
C VAL A 247 7.99 -5.77 6.07
N MET A 248 8.62 -4.92 5.26
CA MET A 248 9.48 -5.36 4.16
C MET A 248 10.94 -5.00 4.42
N GLU A 249 11.82 -5.96 4.17
CA GLU A 249 13.26 -5.74 3.98
C GLU A 249 13.65 -6.18 2.56
N TRP A 250 14.54 -5.44 1.93
CA TRP A 250 15.05 -5.81 0.60
C TRP A 250 16.52 -6.21 0.71
N LYS A 251 16.80 -7.46 0.42
CA LYS A 251 18.11 -8.09 0.52
C LYS A 251 18.69 -8.46 -0.85
N ALA A 252 20.00 -8.45 -0.95
CA ALA A 252 20.75 -8.93 -2.12
C ALA A 252 22.06 -9.61 -1.66
N ARG A 253 22.86 -10.05 -2.62
CA ARG A 253 24.21 -10.57 -2.35
C ARG A 253 25.21 -9.94 -3.28
N VAL A 254 26.42 -9.67 -2.78
CA VAL A 254 27.55 -9.22 -3.59
C VAL A 254 27.81 -10.24 -4.71
N SER A 255 27.86 -9.78 -5.95
CA SER A 255 28.15 -10.63 -7.11
C SER A 255 29.63 -10.65 -7.45
N PHE A 256 30.34 -9.55 -7.23
CA PHE A 256 31.76 -9.40 -7.56
C PHE A 256 32.42 -8.35 -6.64
N VAL A 257 33.69 -8.55 -6.35
CA VAL A 257 34.53 -7.57 -5.61
C VAL A 257 35.84 -7.42 -6.36
N LYS A 258 36.31 -6.18 -6.49
CA LYS A 258 37.60 -5.87 -7.15
C LYS A 258 38.28 -4.67 -6.52
N GLU A 259 39.59 -4.66 -6.56
CA GLU A 259 40.39 -3.45 -6.35
C GLU A 259 40.34 -2.55 -7.58
N VAL A 260 40.24 -1.24 -7.37
CA VAL A 260 40.22 -0.22 -8.41
C VAL A 260 41.24 0.86 -8.01
N GLU A 261 42.16 1.19 -8.93
CA GLU A 261 43.19 2.21 -8.68
C GLU A 261 42.60 3.63 -8.65
N ALA A 262 43.35 4.61 -8.15
CA ALA A 262 42.97 6.02 -8.18
C ALA A 262 42.81 6.54 -9.63
N GLY A 263 41.88 7.46 -9.85
CA GLY A 263 41.63 8.08 -11.16
C GLY A 263 40.79 7.25 -12.12
N VAL A 264 40.20 6.16 -11.69
CA VAL A 264 39.34 5.28 -12.54
C VAL A 264 37.89 5.75 -12.45
N GLU A 265 37.26 5.90 -13.60
CA GLU A 265 35.84 6.23 -13.73
C GLU A 265 34.95 5.00 -13.46
N ILE A 266 33.87 5.17 -12.67
CA ILE A 266 32.94 4.13 -12.29
C ILE A 266 31.56 4.37 -12.97
N SER A 267 31.01 3.30 -13.60
CA SER A 267 29.67 3.25 -14.19
C SER A 267 29.49 4.13 -15.42
N TYR A 268 28.26 4.15 -15.94
CA TYR A 268 27.92 4.90 -17.15
C TYR A 268 28.20 6.40 -17.03
N GLY A 269 28.89 6.95 -18.00
CA GLY A 269 29.21 8.38 -18.11
C GLY A 269 30.30 8.84 -17.14
N GLY A 270 31.01 7.91 -16.45
CA GLY A 270 32.14 8.26 -15.60
C GLY A 270 31.84 9.29 -14.53
N VAL A 271 30.58 9.31 -13.99
CA VAL A 271 30.12 10.36 -13.06
C VAL A 271 30.69 10.25 -11.65
N TYR A 272 31.52 9.25 -11.41
CA TYR A 272 32.31 9.06 -10.20
C TYR A 272 33.73 8.64 -10.60
N THR A 273 34.73 9.34 -10.11
CA THR A 273 36.16 8.97 -10.30
C THR A 273 36.76 8.60 -8.96
N THR A 274 37.45 7.48 -8.86
CA THR A 274 38.07 7.01 -7.61
C THR A 274 39.14 7.99 -7.14
N PRO A 275 39.04 8.53 -5.93
CA PRO A 275 40.05 9.49 -5.39
C PRO A 275 41.33 8.81 -4.89
N LYS A 276 41.26 7.52 -4.60
CA LYS A 276 42.33 6.66 -4.09
C LYS A 276 42.12 5.25 -4.59
N LYS A 277 43.06 4.35 -4.31
CA LYS A 277 42.83 2.92 -4.47
C LYS A 277 41.66 2.48 -3.57
N MET A 278 40.67 1.80 -4.11
CA MET A 278 39.41 1.40 -3.47
C MET A 278 39.10 -0.07 -3.68
N LEU A 279 38.36 -0.65 -2.73
CA LEU A 279 37.70 -1.94 -2.92
C LEU A 279 36.24 -1.68 -3.30
N VAL A 280 35.85 -2.17 -4.47
CA VAL A 280 34.52 -1.93 -5.06
C VAL A 280 33.75 -3.22 -5.15
N ALA A 281 32.55 -3.27 -4.57
CA ALA A 281 31.63 -4.39 -4.71
C ALA A 281 30.53 -4.07 -5.75
N THR A 282 30.15 -5.08 -6.51
CA THR A 282 29.02 -5.02 -7.45
C THR A 282 27.82 -5.71 -6.84
N ILE A 283 26.71 -4.98 -6.80
CA ILE A 283 25.41 -5.44 -6.30
C ILE A 283 24.52 -5.75 -7.52
N PRO A 284 23.98 -6.98 -7.67
CA PRO A 284 23.24 -7.41 -8.85
C PRO A 284 21.76 -6.98 -8.77
N VAL A 285 21.50 -5.71 -8.53
CA VAL A 285 20.18 -5.07 -8.47
C VAL A 285 20.25 -3.74 -9.22
N GLY A 286 19.19 -3.37 -9.92
CA GLY A 286 19.14 -2.12 -10.65
C GLY A 286 17.71 -1.60 -10.84
N TYR A 287 17.56 -0.61 -11.75
CA TYR A 287 16.25 0.02 -11.91
C TYR A 287 15.19 -0.89 -12.55
N ALA A 288 15.58 -1.97 -13.23
CA ALA A 288 14.62 -2.98 -13.70
C ALA A 288 14.05 -3.85 -12.56
N ASP A 289 14.70 -3.86 -11.41
CA ASP A 289 14.19 -4.47 -10.18
C ASP A 289 13.34 -3.49 -9.36
N GLY A 290 13.28 -2.20 -9.77
CA GLY A 290 12.61 -1.13 -9.04
C GLY A 290 13.53 -0.27 -8.18
N TYR A 291 14.86 -0.52 -8.19
CA TYR A 291 15.80 0.27 -7.40
C TYR A 291 16.05 1.64 -8.06
N PRO A 292 15.72 2.78 -7.42
CA PRO A 292 15.69 4.07 -8.10
C PRO A 292 17.04 4.51 -8.67
N ARG A 293 17.05 4.90 -9.95
CA ARG A 293 18.25 5.45 -10.59
C ARG A 293 18.71 6.77 -9.95
N MET A 294 17.81 7.50 -9.30
CA MET A 294 18.11 8.75 -8.57
C MET A 294 19.01 8.53 -7.34
N LEU A 295 19.18 7.30 -6.85
CA LEU A 295 20.12 6.96 -5.78
C LEU A 295 21.58 6.93 -6.26
N SER A 296 21.86 7.12 -7.55
CA SER A 296 23.22 7.23 -8.12
C SER A 296 24.03 8.30 -7.40
N ASN A 297 25.21 7.95 -6.85
CA ASN A 297 26.10 8.82 -6.05
C ASN A 297 25.45 9.46 -4.82
N ARG A 298 24.27 9.03 -4.40
CA ARG A 298 23.53 9.62 -3.27
C ARG A 298 23.15 8.59 -2.21
N GLY A 299 22.76 7.42 -2.64
CA GLY A 299 22.34 6.34 -1.75
C GLY A 299 23.49 5.52 -1.21
N CYS A 300 23.14 4.62 -0.32
CA CYS A 300 24.03 3.59 0.19
C CYS A 300 23.25 2.28 0.37
N VAL A 301 23.96 1.21 0.64
CA VAL A 301 23.42 -0.06 1.13
C VAL A 301 24.08 -0.40 2.46
N LEU A 302 23.55 -1.39 3.18
CA LEU A 302 24.20 -1.90 4.39
C LEU A 302 24.91 -3.21 4.11
N ILE A 303 26.13 -3.35 4.60
CA ILE A 303 26.93 -4.59 4.56
C ILE A 303 27.63 -4.71 5.91
N HIS A 304 27.42 -5.83 6.63
CA HIS A 304 27.98 -6.09 7.95
C HIS A 304 27.71 -4.98 8.98
N GLY A 305 26.54 -4.29 8.86
CA GLY A 305 26.16 -3.16 9.70
C GLY A 305 26.78 -1.81 9.31
N HIS A 306 27.55 -1.75 8.21
CA HIS A 306 28.19 -0.54 7.71
C HIS A 306 27.48 0.00 6.47
N ARG A 307 27.44 1.33 6.31
CA ARG A 307 26.94 2.00 5.12
C ARG A 307 27.98 1.96 4.01
N ALA A 308 27.66 1.32 2.89
CA ALA A 308 28.47 1.25 1.67
C ALA A 308 27.88 2.21 0.62
N PRO A 309 28.52 3.36 0.33
CA PRO A 309 28.01 4.35 -0.62
C PRO A 309 27.95 3.82 -2.04
N ILE A 310 26.93 4.24 -2.80
CA ILE A 310 26.79 3.92 -4.22
C ILE A 310 27.76 4.76 -5.04
N LEU A 311 28.56 4.08 -5.88
CA LEU A 311 29.56 4.67 -6.76
C LEU A 311 29.04 4.73 -8.20
N GLY A 312 28.89 5.94 -8.72
CA GLY A 312 28.44 6.15 -10.08
C GLY A 312 26.93 5.92 -10.26
N ARG A 313 26.51 5.64 -11.47
CA ARG A 313 25.11 5.46 -11.82
C ARG A 313 24.59 4.06 -11.49
N VAL A 314 23.38 3.98 -10.95
CA VAL A 314 22.61 2.73 -10.89
C VAL A 314 22.26 2.34 -12.33
N CYS A 315 22.63 1.12 -12.72
CA CYS A 315 22.37 0.55 -14.05
C CYS A 315 21.04 -0.22 -14.05
N MET A 316 20.69 -0.84 -15.17
CA MET A 316 19.46 -1.62 -15.32
C MET A 316 19.40 -2.77 -14.31
N ASP A 317 20.50 -3.51 -14.14
CA ASP A 317 20.54 -4.77 -13.41
C ASP A 317 21.59 -4.80 -12.29
N GLN A 318 22.43 -3.77 -12.18
CA GLN A 318 23.55 -3.73 -11.24
C GLN A 318 23.91 -2.31 -10.85
N PHE A 319 24.60 -2.17 -9.70
CA PHE A 319 25.31 -0.95 -9.32
C PHE A 319 26.54 -1.30 -8.46
N MET A 320 27.43 -0.34 -8.27
CA MET A 320 28.66 -0.50 -7.51
C MET A 320 28.61 0.28 -6.22
N VAL A 321 29.27 -0.26 -5.19
CA VAL A 321 29.40 0.38 -3.86
C VAL A 321 30.84 0.34 -3.37
N ASP A 322 31.21 1.32 -2.56
CA ASP A 322 32.49 1.37 -1.86
C ASP A 322 32.46 0.44 -0.63
N VAL A 323 33.37 -0.52 -0.61
CA VAL A 323 33.55 -1.43 0.53
C VAL A 323 34.96 -1.40 1.07
N THR A 324 35.72 -0.34 0.77
CA THR A 324 37.16 -0.20 1.14
C THR A 324 37.37 -0.38 2.64
N ASP A 325 36.51 0.21 3.46
CA ASP A 325 36.60 0.20 4.91
C ASP A 325 35.72 -0.84 5.60
N ILE A 326 35.09 -1.76 4.82
CA ILE A 326 34.24 -2.82 5.35
C ILE A 326 34.97 -4.15 5.25
N PRO A 327 35.31 -4.80 6.37
CA PRO A 327 36.08 -6.02 6.38
C PRO A 327 35.29 -7.21 5.82
N ASP A 328 36.02 -8.17 5.26
CA ASP A 328 35.54 -9.50 4.84
C ASP A 328 34.41 -9.50 3.80
N VAL A 329 34.29 -8.43 3.00
CA VAL A 329 33.33 -8.38 1.91
C VAL A 329 33.84 -9.22 0.73
N GLN A 330 33.07 -10.22 0.35
CA GLN A 330 33.38 -11.14 -0.75
C GLN A 330 32.13 -11.49 -1.56
N ARG A 331 32.33 -12.21 -2.65
CA ARG A 331 31.18 -12.73 -3.42
C ARG A 331 30.27 -13.57 -2.53
N GLY A 332 28.97 -13.27 -2.54
CA GLY A 332 27.94 -13.93 -1.73
C GLY A 332 27.66 -13.26 -0.40
N THR A 333 28.45 -12.26 0.03
CA THR A 333 28.16 -11.46 1.22
C THR A 333 26.77 -10.83 1.09
N GLU A 334 25.95 -10.94 2.13
CA GLU A 334 24.61 -10.35 2.17
C GLU A 334 24.68 -8.83 2.18
N VAL A 335 23.74 -8.22 1.48
CA VAL A 335 23.58 -6.77 1.34
C VAL A 335 22.16 -6.39 1.68
N THR A 336 21.95 -5.40 2.52
CA THR A 336 20.64 -4.84 2.80
C THR A 336 20.46 -3.56 1.99
N LEU A 337 19.51 -3.62 1.05
CA LEU A 337 19.11 -2.48 0.21
C LEU A 337 18.12 -1.58 0.91
N MET A 338 17.26 -2.17 1.75
CA MET A 338 16.26 -1.52 2.62
C MET A 338 16.01 -2.45 3.81
N GLY A 339 15.96 -1.92 5.02
CA GLY A 339 15.72 -2.67 6.25
C GLY A 339 16.92 -2.69 7.18
N LYS A 340 17.05 -3.73 8.00
CA LYS A 340 18.07 -3.84 9.05
C LYS A 340 19.24 -4.74 8.67
N ASP A 341 20.43 -4.33 9.09
CA ASP A 341 21.62 -5.16 9.07
C ASP A 341 22.38 -4.92 10.41
N ARG A 342 22.33 -5.90 11.30
CA ARG A 342 22.80 -5.78 12.69
C ARG A 342 22.13 -4.58 13.38
N GLU A 343 22.91 -3.63 13.93
CA GLU A 343 22.39 -2.43 14.59
C GLU A 343 22.07 -1.27 13.61
N ALA A 344 22.49 -1.39 12.34
CA ALA A 344 22.21 -0.38 11.33
C ALA A 344 20.84 -0.61 10.67
N GLU A 345 20.17 0.48 10.34
CA GLU A 345 18.89 0.48 9.61
C GLU A 345 18.95 1.45 8.44
N LEU A 346 18.38 1.05 7.31
CA LEU A 346 18.17 1.88 6.12
C LEU A 346 16.67 1.85 5.79
N ARG A 347 15.97 2.87 6.22
CA ARG A 347 14.51 2.94 6.12
C ARG A 347 14.07 3.40 4.73
N VAL A 348 12.86 2.99 4.34
CA VAL A 348 12.25 3.41 3.07
C VAL A 348 12.09 4.93 3.00
N GLU A 349 11.78 5.59 4.11
CA GLU A 349 11.62 7.04 4.18
C GLU A 349 12.94 7.75 3.80
N GLU A 350 14.08 7.30 4.34
CA GLU A 350 15.41 7.83 4.01
C GLU A 350 15.73 7.66 2.51
N LEU A 351 15.52 6.46 1.98
CA LEU A 351 15.74 6.17 0.56
C LEU A 351 14.83 7.01 -0.34
N SER A 352 13.58 7.17 0.04
CA SER A 352 12.58 7.94 -0.69
C SER A 352 12.94 9.43 -0.74
N GLU A 353 13.38 10.00 0.37
CA GLU A 353 13.86 11.39 0.44
C GLU A 353 15.06 11.61 -0.49
N LEU A 354 16.07 10.74 -0.43
CA LEU A 354 17.27 10.80 -1.28
C LEU A 354 16.94 10.76 -2.78
N CYS A 355 15.91 10.04 -3.19
CA CYS A 355 15.50 9.93 -4.59
C CYS A 355 14.28 10.79 -4.95
N GLN A 356 13.81 11.66 -4.05
CA GLN A 356 12.66 12.55 -4.25
C GLN A 356 11.39 11.79 -4.66
N ARG A 357 11.17 10.63 -4.04
CA ARG A 357 9.99 9.80 -4.22
C ARG A 357 9.17 9.74 -2.93
N PHE A 358 7.93 9.32 -3.08
CA PHE A 358 7.08 9.04 -1.92
C PHE A 358 7.29 7.59 -1.44
N PRO A 359 7.33 7.29 -0.12
CA PRO A 359 7.55 5.93 0.39
C PRO A 359 6.60 4.87 -0.18
N TYR A 360 5.34 5.24 -0.45
CA TYR A 360 4.36 4.36 -1.10
C TYR A 360 4.80 3.95 -2.51
N GLU A 361 5.28 4.92 -3.31
CA GLU A 361 5.79 4.68 -4.66
C GLU A 361 7.00 3.75 -4.62
N PHE A 362 7.92 4.00 -3.68
CA PHE A 362 9.14 3.21 -3.55
C PHE A 362 8.85 1.72 -3.36
N VAL A 363 7.96 1.36 -2.43
CA VAL A 363 7.65 -0.06 -2.17
C VAL A 363 6.81 -0.69 -3.29
N CYS A 364 5.92 0.07 -3.93
CA CYS A 364 5.13 -0.40 -5.08
C CYS A 364 5.99 -0.68 -6.31
N ASP A 365 7.08 0.08 -6.49
CA ASP A 365 7.97 -0.05 -7.66
C ASP A 365 8.92 -1.26 -7.58
N ILE A 366 9.05 -1.91 -6.42
CA ILE A 366 9.83 -3.16 -6.32
C ILE A 366 9.19 -4.20 -7.23
N SER A 367 9.84 -4.48 -8.36
CA SER A 367 9.26 -5.22 -9.47
C SER A 367 9.04 -6.71 -9.14
N ARG A 368 8.26 -7.40 -9.97
CA ARG A 368 8.05 -8.86 -9.86
C ARG A 368 9.32 -9.68 -10.14
N ARG A 369 10.39 -9.07 -10.63
CA ARG A 369 11.71 -9.71 -10.73
C ARG A 369 12.36 -9.98 -9.37
N VAL A 370 11.90 -9.30 -8.32
CA VAL A 370 12.35 -9.49 -6.93
C VAL A 370 11.36 -10.44 -6.25
N PRO A 371 11.73 -11.70 -5.98
CA PRO A 371 10.84 -12.63 -5.29
C PRO A 371 10.49 -12.13 -3.89
N ARG A 372 9.23 -12.33 -3.46
CA ARG A 372 8.81 -12.10 -2.07
C ARG A 372 8.98 -13.39 -1.30
N VAL A 373 9.60 -13.29 -0.13
CA VAL A 373 9.80 -14.39 0.83
C VAL A 373 9.08 -14.01 2.10
N TYR A 374 8.06 -14.78 2.44
CA TYR A 374 7.21 -14.50 3.61
C TYR A 374 7.75 -15.19 4.84
N TYR A 375 7.75 -14.50 5.96
CA TYR A 375 8.19 -14.98 7.25
C TYR A 375 7.05 -14.96 8.25
N ARG A 376 6.94 -16.04 9.03
CA ARG A 376 6.03 -16.16 10.15
C ARG A 376 6.78 -16.78 11.33
N HIS A 377 6.73 -16.15 12.52
CA HIS A 377 7.48 -16.60 13.71
C HIS A 377 8.98 -16.81 13.43
N GLY A 378 9.56 -15.89 12.63
CA GLY A 378 10.96 -15.92 12.23
C GLY A 378 11.34 -17.01 11.20
N MET A 379 10.38 -17.79 10.72
CA MET A 379 10.61 -18.84 9.72
C MET A 379 9.93 -18.54 8.40
N PRO A 380 10.56 -18.90 7.26
CA PRO A 380 9.92 -18.77 5.95
C PRO A 380 8.73 -19.72 5.82
N VAL A 381 7.64 -19.22 5.21
CA VAL A 381 6.38 -19.93 4.99
C VAL A 381 5.98 -19.96 3.53
#